data_12a2908614f11fc4e6f39977f4645b8a
#
_entry.id   12a2908614f11fc4e6f39977f4645b8a
#
_cell.length_a   1.000
_cell.length_b   1.000
_cell.length_c   1.000
_cell.angle_alpha   90.00
_cell.angle_beta   90.00
_cell.angle_gamma   90.00
#
_symmetry.space_group_name_H-M   'P 1'
#
loop_
_entity.id
_entity.type
_entity.pdbx_description
1 polymer ?
#
loop_
_entity_poly.entity_id
_entity_poly.type
_entity_poly.pdbx_seq_one_letter_code
_entity_poly.pdbx_strand_id
1 'polypeptide(L)'
;MSSILPTLGKDVSIDIGSIQTRLMGGTRGTVISEPSIIATDTKQEKVVAVGDEAARLVLRMPDMWRPLTPLKDGFIVDYRVMHTMLSYFLNKVSNALRRARVVVGVPCGMTDVEQRAMMDAVIQAGAREVFLIERPV
;
A
#
# COMPACT_ATOMS: atom_id res chain seq x y z
N MET A 1 7.65 14.87 -20.14
CA MET A 1 6.90 14.77 -20.06
C MET A 1 6.25 14.18 -20.04
N SER A 2 6.36 14.07 -20.22
CA SER A 2 5.73 13.59 -20.33
C SER A 2 4.84 13.56 -20.48
N SER A 3 4.93 13.72 -20.07
CA SER A 3 4.00 13.89 -20.24
C SER A 3 3.39 14.16 -21.04
N ILE A 4 3.88 14.57 -21.23
CA ILE A 4 3.53 14.73 -22.53
C ILE A 4 2.30 14.10 -22.95
N LEU A 5 2.07 13.05 -22.44
CA LEU A 5 0.93 12.31 -22.78
C LEU A 5 0.06 12.14 -21.58
N PRO A 6 -0.45 13.27 -21.08
CA PRO A 6 -1.31 13.23 -19.91
C PRO A 6 -2.56 12.42 -20.17
N THR A 7 -2.98 12.34 -21.42
CA THR A 7 -4.14 11.53 -21.75
C THR A 7 -3.83 10.05 -21.75
N LEU A 8 -2.57 9.68 -21.96
CA LEU A 8 -2.14 8.30 -21.94
C LEU A 8 -1.53 7.93 -20.62
N GLY A 9 -1.04 8.93 -19.91
CA GLY A 9 -0.32 8.69 -18.70
C GLY A 9 -1.10 9.11 -17.50
N LYS A 10 -1.73 8.19 -16.86
CA LYS A 10 -2.12 8.43 -15.50
C LYS A 10 -0.95 7.99 -14.67
N ASP A 11 -0.38 8.92 -13.93
CA ASP A 11 0.70 8.59 -13.03
C ASP A 11 0.14 8.50 -11.62
N VAL A 12 0.43 7.41 -10.95
CA VAL A 12 0.02 7.19 -9.58
C VAL A 12 1.26 6.92 -8.77
N SER A 13 1.37 7.56 -7.63
CA SER A 13 2.45 7.27 -6.69
C SER A 13 1.89 6.63 -5.44
N ILE A 14 2.60 5.63 -4.95
CA ILE A 14 2.26 4.93 -3.71
C ILE A 14 3.47 5.05 -2.81
N ASP A 15 3.25 5.59 -1.63
CA ASP A 15 4.31 5.77 -0.64
C ASP A 15 3.95 4.96 0.59
N ILE A 16 4.66 3.86 0.80
CA ILE A 16 4.42 2.96 1.92
C ILE A 16 5.34 3.35 3.07
N GLY A 17 4.78 3.96 4.09
CA GLY A 17 5.54 4.39 5.26
C GLY A 17 5.22 3.56 6.49
N SER A 18 6.02 3.74 7.52
CA SER A 18 5.84 3.00 8.78
C SER A 18 4.57 3.39 9.52
N ILE A 19 4.16 4.64 9.38
CA ILE A 19 2.99 5.17 10.08
C ILE A 19 1.82 5.35 9.13
N GLN A 20 2.08 5.93 7.96
CA GLN A 20 1.05 6.26 6.98
C GLN A 20 1.43 5.70 5.62
N THR A 21 0.43 5.24 4.89
CA THR A 21 0.56 4.88 3.48
C THR A 21 -0.25 5.88 2.68
N ARG A 22 0.36 6.43 1.65
CA ARG A 22 -0.25 7.48 0.82
C ARG A 22 -0.30 7.04 -0.63
N LEU A 23 -1.43 7.32 -1.26
CA LEU A 23 -1.60 7.09 -2.68
C LEU A 23 -2.07 8.39 -3.32
N MET A 24 -1.36 8.80 -4.35
CA MET A 24 -1.66 10.05 -5.05
C MET A 24 -1.72 9.78 -6.54
N GLY A 25 -2.67 10.42 -7.22
CA GLY A 25 -2.70 10.33 -8.66
C GLY A 25 -4.09 10.23 -9.23
N GLY A 26 -4.12 9.80 -10.50
CA GLY A 26 -5.33 9.75 -11.28
C GLY A 26 -5.65 11.11 -11.88
N THR A 27 -6.72 11.14 -12.69
CA THR A 27 -7.10 12.35 -13.42
C THR A 27 -7.57 13.47 -12.51
N ARG A 28 -8.00 13.14 -11.30
CA ARG A 28 -8.50 14.13 -10.35
C ARG A 28 -7.52 14.44 -9.23
N GLY A 29 -6.32 13.88 -9.30
CA GLY A 29 -5.34 14.06 -8.24
C GLY A 29 -5.76 13.50 -6.90
N THR A 30 -6.51 12.42 -6.92
CA THR A 30 -7.01 11.79 -5.71
C THR A 30 -5.87 11.44 -4.77
N VAL A 31 -6.04 11.76 -3.50
CA VAL A 31 -5.07 11.46 -2.47
C VAL A 31 -5.77 10.59 -1.42
N ILE A 32 -5.17 9.46 -1.12
CA ILE A 32 -5.59 8.62 -0.02
C ILE A 32 -4.42 8.56 0.95
N SER A 33 -4.70 8.80 2.21
CA SER A 33 -3.69 8.69 3.26
C SER A 33 -4.34 7.96 4.43
N GLU A 34 -3.83 6.76 4.70
CA GLU A 34 -4.36 5.94 5.79
C GLU A 34 -3.22 5.37 6.61
N PRO A 35 -3.46 5.07 7.88
CA PRO A 35 -2.42 4.47 8.71
C PRO A 35 -1.96 3.11 8.17
N SER A 36 -0.68 2.86 8.29
CA SER A 36 -0.07 1.59 7.84
C SER A 36 -0.29 0.52 8.90
N ILE A 37 -1.53 0.10 9.07
CA ILE A 37 -1.92 -0.81 10.13
C ILE A 37 -2.99 -1.77 9.64
N ILE A 38 -2.96 -2.98 10.14
CA ILE A 38 -4.05 -3.93 9.97
C ILE A 38 -4.56 -4.34 11.34
N ALA A 39 -5.81 -4.77 11.39
CA ALA A 39 -6.38 -5.33 12.60
C ALA A 39 -6.67 -6.81 12.37
N THR A 40 -6.25 -7.62 13.31
CA THR A 40 -6.50 -9.05 13.28
C THR A 40 -7.34 -9.46 14.48
N ASP A 41 -8.09 -10.54 14.30
CA ASP A 41 -8.82 -11.18 15.38
C ASP A 41 -7.80 -11.83 16.32
N THR A 42 -7.91 -11.57 17.63
CA THR A 42 -6.97 -12.12 18.60
C THR A 42 -7.06 -13.64 18.72
N LYS A 43 -8.18 -14.22 18.31
CA LYS A 43 -8.38 -15.67 18.41
C LYS A 43 -8.07 -16.40 17.14
N GLN A 44 -8.50 -15.88 16.00
CA GLN A 44 -8.37 -16.56 14.72
C GLN A 44 -7.21 -16.07 13.87
N GLU A 45 -6.59 -14.97 14.28
CA GLU A 45 -5.49 -14.34 13.56
C GLU A 45 -5.83 -13.97 12.11
N LYS A 46 -7.11 -13.70 11.86
CA LYS A 46 -7.55 -13.25 10.54
C LYS A 46 -7.55 -11.74 10.46
N VAL A 47 -7.17 -11.23 9.30
CA VAL A 47 -7.24 -9.80 9.03
C VAL A 47 -8.72 -9.43 8.87
N VAL A 48 -9.18 -8.46 9.66
CA VAL A 48 -10.56 -8.00 9.62
C VAL A 48 -10.68 -6.58 9.10
N ALA A 49 -9.62 -5.80 9.15
CA ALA A 49 -9.65 -4.42 8.69
C ALA A 49 -8.24 -3.93 8.39
N VAL A 50 -8.16 -2.88 7.59
CA VAL A 50 -6.90 -2.25 7.19
C VAL A 50 -7.07 -0.74 7.25
N GLY A 51 -6.01 -0.02 7.57
CA GLY A 51 -5.99 1.43 7.51
C GLY A 51 -6.85 2.09 8.57
N ASP A 52 -7.63 3.08 8.16
CA ASP A 52 -8.48 3.85 9.07
C ASP A 52 -9.45 2.97 9.84
N GLU A 53 -10.05 2.00 9.15
CA GLU A 53 -10.99 1.10 9.78
C GLU A 53 -10.31 0.24 10.84
N ALA A 54 -9.10 -0.23 10.56
CA ALA A 54 -8.34 -1.00 11.53
C ALA A 54 -8.05 -0.17 12.78
N ALA A 55 -7.64 1.07 12.59
CA ALA A 55 -7.36 1.96 13.72
C ALA A 55 -8.59 2.17 14.58
N ARG A 56 -9.76 2.35 13.95
CA ARG A 56 -11.00 2.53 14.70
C ARG A 56 -11.38 1.30 15.50
N LEU A 57 -11.25 0.11 14.90
CA LEU A 57 -11.59 -1.13 15.58
C LEU A 57 -10.71 -1.39 16.79
N VAL A 58 -9.43 -1.17 16.64
CA VAL A 58 -8.48 -1.39 17.74
C VAL A 58 -8.76 -0.43 18.90
N LEU A 59 -9.07 0.83 18.58
CA LEU A 59 -9.39 1.81 19.63
C LEU A 59 -10.66 1.48 20.37
N ARG A 60 -11.65 0.94 19.66
CA ARG A 60 -12.94 0.61 20.30
C ARG A 60 -12.87 -0.64 21.15
N MET A 61 -12.21 -1.68 20.66
CA MET A 61 -12.21 -3.00 21.30
C MET A 61 -10.81 -3.59 21.27
N PRO A 62 -9.90 -3.05 22.06
CA PRO A 62 -8.49 -3.50 22.03
C PRO A 62 -8.32 -4.95 22.48
N ASP A 63 -9.28 -5.50 23.22
CA ASP A 63 -9.20 -6.89 23.64
C ASP A 63 -9.59 -7.88 22.53
N MET A 64 -10.37 -7.43 21.55
CA MET A 64 -10.83 -8.27 20.46
C MET A 64 -9.95 -8.18 19.23
N TRP A 65 -9.36 -7.02 18.99
CA TRP A 65 -8.64 -6.74 17.77
C TRP A 65 -7.19 -6.38 18.07
N ARG A 66 -6.29 -7.05 17.39
CA ARG A 66 -4.87 -6.84 17.58
C ARG A 66 -4.31 -6.01 16.44
N PRO A 67 -3.63 -4.91 16.72
CA PRO A 67 -3.00 -4.13 15.66
C PRO A 67 -1.68 -4.76 15.22
N LEU A 68 -1.44 -4.77 13.92
CA LEU A 68 -0.16 -5.16 13.35
C LEU A 68 0.28 -4.11 12.37
N THR A 69 1.55 -3.76 12.41
CA THR A 69 2.15 -2.84 11.45
C THR A 69 3.19 -3.59 10.65
N PRO A 70 3.15 -3.48 9.31
CA PRO A 70 4.08 -4.23 8.48
C PRO A 70 5.50 -3.68 8.47
N LEU A 71 5.66 -2.40 8.84
CA LEU A 71 6.96 -1.74 8.85
C LEU A 71 7.28 -1.18 10.21
N LYS A 72 8.57 -1.17 10.52
CA LYS A 72 9.07 -0.52 11.73
C LYS A 72 10.39 0.13 11.38
N ASP A 73 10.50 1.42 11.67
CA ASP A 73 11.72 2.20 11.43
C ASP A 73 12.22 2.10 9.98
N GLY A 74 11.28 2.04 9.04
CA GLY A 74 11.62 2.00 7.62
C GLY A 74 11.91 0.61 7.07
N PHE A 75 11.78 -0.44 7.88
CA PHE A 75 12.05 -1.81 7.46
C PHE A 75 10.80 -2.66 7.55
N ILE A 76 10.69 -3.63 6.65
CA ILE A 76 9.58 -4.58 6.66
C ILE A 76 9.84 -5.60 7.77
N VAL A 77 8.88 -5.70 8.70
CA VAL A 77 8.95 -6.69 9.77
C VAL A 77 8.10 -7.92 9.47
N ASP A 78 7.09 -7.76 8.64
CA ASP A 78 6.26 -8.89 8.18
C ASP A 78 5.78 -8.61 6.76
N TYR A 79 6.35 -9.33 5.81
CA TYR A 79 6.04 -9.13 4.41
C TYR A 79 4.59 -9.51 4.07
N ARG A 80 4.06 -10.56 4.70
CA ARG A 80 2.69 -10.99 4.43
C ARG A 80 1.68 -9.95 4.87
N VAL A 81 1.94 -9.33 6.01
CA VAL A 81 1.09 -8.24 6.50
C VAL A 81 1.16 -7.06 5.54
N MET A 82 2.36 -6.73 5.07
CA MET A 82 2.51 -5.64 4.12
C MET A 82 1.79 -5.92 2.81
N HIS A 83 1.91 -7.14 2.31
CA HIS A 83 1.23 -7.51 1.06
C HIS A 83 -0.29 -7.42 1.21
N THR A 84 -0.83 -7.87 2.34
CA THR A 84 -2.27 -7.77 2.61
C THR A 84 -2.72 -6.32 2.65
N MET A 85 -1.97 -5.49 3.35
CA MET A 85 -2.28 -4.06 3.44
C MET A 85 -2.23 -3.39 2.07
N LEU A 86 -1.18 -3.67 1.32
CA LEU A 86 -1.03 -3.11 -0.02
C LEU A 86 -2.18 -3.51 -0.93
N SER A 87 -2.55 -4.79 -0.91
CA SER A 87 -3.65 -5.29 -1.74
C SER A 87 -4.97 -4.57 -1.43
N TYR A 88 -5.20 -4.31 -0.15
CA TYR A 88 -6.39 -3.57 0.27
C TYR A 88 -6.39 -2.15 -0.31
N PHE A 89 -5.27 -1.44 -0.19
CA PHE A 89 -5.19 -0.08 -0.72
C PHE A 89 -5.29 -0.05 -2.25
N LEU A 90 -4.68 -1.02 -2.92
CA LEU A 90 -4.76 -1.11 -4.37
C LEU A 90 -6.19 -1.32 -4.84
N ASN A 91 -6.97 -2.11 -4.12
CA ASN A 91 -8.37 -2.31 -4.46
C ASN A 91 -9.18 -1.02 -4.35
N LYS A 92 -8.87 -0.20 -3.36
CA LYS A 92 -9.57 1.08 -3.19
C LYS A 92 -9.34 2.03 -4.34
N VAL A 93 -8.20 1.94 -4.99
CA VAL A 93 -7.81 2.86 -6.05
C VAL A 93 -7.72 2.16 -7.41
N SER A 94 -8.35 1.02 -7.55
CA SER A 94 -8.23 0.22 -8.78
C SER A 94 -8.60 1.00 -10.03
N ASN A 95 -9.61 1.86 -9.97
CA ASN A 95 -10.00 2.68 -11.11
C ASN A 95 -8.90 3.68 -11.50
N ALA A 96 -8.21 4.24 -10.51
CA ALA A 96 -7.12 5.17 -10.77
C ALA A 96 -5.89 4.43 -11.31
N LEU A 97 -5.72 3.17 -10.95
CA LEU A 97 -4.57 2.37 -11.38
C LEU A 97 -4.69 1.88 -12.81
N ARG A 98 -5.91 1.83 -13.33
CA ARG A 98 -6.15 1.26 -14.65
C ARG A 98 -5.31 1.95 -15.72
N ARG A 99 -4.39 1.21 -16.32
CA ARG A 99 -3.45 1.71 -17.32
C ARG A 99 -2.54 2.83 -16.84
N ALA A 100 -2.38 2.96 -15.54
CA ALA A 100 -1.50 3.96 -14.97
C ALA A 100 -0.06 3.46 -14.94
N ARG A 101 0.87 4.41 -14.96
CA ARG A 101 2.24 4.14 -14.55
C ARG A 101 2.28 4.40 -13.04
N VAL A 102 2.80 3.44 -12.32
CA VAL A 102 2.80 3.51 -10.85
C VAL A 102 4.22 3.53 -10.34
N VAL A 103 4.51 4.50 -9.50
CA VAL A 103 5.78 4.58 -8.79
C VAL A 103 5.51 4.23 -7.34
N VAL A 104 6.20 3.23 -6.83
CA VAL A 104 6.01 2.79 -5.45
C VAL A 104 7.28 3.08 -4.67
N GLY A 105 7.17 3.91 -3.66
CA GLY A 105 8.24 4.13 -2.70
C GLY A 105 8.23 3.01 -1.68
N VAL A 106 9.28 2.21 -1.66
CA VAL A 106 9.36 1.03 -0.81
C VAL A 106 10.45 1.20 0.23
N PRO A 107 10.32 0.51 1.36
CA PRO A 107 11.38 0.53 2.37
C PRO A 107 12.63 -0.17 1.87
N CYS A 108 13.75 0.18 2.45
CA CYS A 108 15.01 -0.50 2.15
C CYS A 108 14.99 -1.94 2.62
N GLY A 109 15.83 -2.75 2.00
CA GLY A 109 16.05 -4.11 2.48
C GLY A 109 15.08 -5.16 1.95
N MET A 110 14.27 -4.82 0.96
CA MET A 110 13.43 -5.82 0.30
C MET A 110 14.29 -6.75 -0.55
N THR A 111 14.00 -8.04 -0.46
CA THR A 111 14.63 -9.02 -1.34
C THR A 111 14.09 -8.87 -2.75
N ASP A 112 14.81 -9.44 -3.72
CA ASP A 112 14.37 -9.42 -5.11
C ASP A 112 13.01 -10.11 -5.28
N VAL A 113 12.79 -11.19 -4.55
CA VAL A 113 11.52 -11.92 -4.59
C VAL A 113 10.38 -11.06 -4.06
N GLU A 114 10.62 -10.36 -2.96
CA GLU A 114 9.62 -9.46 -2.38
C GLU A 114 9.32 -8.29 -3.30
N GLN A 115 10.33 -7.72 -3.92
CA GLN A 115 10.14 -6.64 -4.88
C GLN A 115 9.31 -7.09 -6.06
N ARG A 116 9.61 -8.27 -6.60
CA ARG A 116 8.86 -8.83 -7.72
C ARG A 116 7.40 -9.07 -7.34
N ALA A 117 7.17 -9.64 -6.17
CA ALA A 117 5.81 -9.90 -5.71
C ALA A 117 5.01 -8.60 -5.56
N MET A 118 5.65 -7.54 -5.09
CA MET A 118 5.01 -6.25 -4.97
C MET A 118 4.67 -5.68 -6.36
N MET A 119 5.60 -5.76 -7.29
CA MET A 119 5.33 -5.30 -8.65
C MET A 119 4.19 -6.07 -9.28
N ASP A 120 4.18 -7.39 -9.10
CA ASP A 120 3.11 -8.24 -9.64
C ASP A 120 1.75 -7.86 -9.06
N ALA A 121 1.70 -7.57 -7.76
CA ALA A 121 0.44 -7.15 -7.13
C ALA A 121 -0.10 -5.86 -7.74
N VAL A 122 0.78 -4.91 -8.01
CA VAL A 122 0.37 -3.64 -8.60
C VAL A 122 -0.08 -3.82 -10.06
N ILE A 123 0.63 -4.65 -10.81
CA ILE A 123 0.25 -4.97 -12.19
C ILE A 123 -1.11 -5.67 -12.22
N GLN A 124 -1.32 -6.64 -11.33
CA GLN A 124 -2.60 -7.35 -11.26
C GLN A 124 -3.76 -6.44 -10.89
N ALA A 125 -3.49 -5.38 -10.16
CA ALA A 125 -4.51 -4.40 -9.80
C ALA A 125 -4.89 -3.49 -10.98
N GLY A 126 -4.17 -3.58 -12.11
CA GLY A 126 -4.53 -2.85 -13.33
C GLY A 126 -3.48 -1.89 -13.84
N ALA A 127 -2.37 -1.73 -13.17
CA ALA A 127 -1.32 -0.83 -13.61
C ALA A 127 -0.69 -1.28 -14.92
N ARG A 128 -0.29 -0.33 -15.75
CA ARG A 128 0.40 -0.62 -17.00
C ARG A 128 1.89 -0.87 -16.76
N GLU A 129 2.50 -0.06 -15.91
CA GLU A 129 3.91 -0.14 -15.58
C GLU A 129 4.09 0.17 -14.11
N VAL A 130 5.09 -0.44 -13.49
CA VAL A 130 5.40 -0.23 -12.08
C VAL A 130 6.89 0.01 -11.94
N PHE A 131 7.24 1.03 -11.18
CA PHE A 131 8.62 1.34 -10.82
C PHE A 131 8.73 1.36 -9.31
N LEU A 132 9.68 0.61 -8.78
CA LEU A 132 9.96 0.64 -7.34
C LEU A 132 11.14 1.57 -7.08
N ILE A 133 10.98 2.42 -6.08
CA ILE A 133 12.04 3.32 -5.65
C ILE A 133 12.27 3.08 -4.18
N GLU A 134 13.49 2.73 -3.81
CA GLU A 134 13.83 2.57 -2.41
C GLU A 134 13.84 3.94 -1.73
N ARG A 135 13.19 4.03 -0.60
CA ARG A 135 13.18 5.25 0.20
C ARG A 135 14.43 5.30 1.04
N PRO A 136 15.06 6.46 1.16
CA PRO A 136 16.17 6.59 2.08
C PRO A 136 15.69 6.39 3.51
N VAL A 137 16.54 5.82 4.30
CA VAL A 137 16.26 5.55 5.72
C VAL A 137 16.32 6.85 6.50
#